data_6395945b49728c9bc8a01623d64d206c
#
_entry.id   6395945b49728c9bc8a01623d64d206c
#
_cell.length_a   1.000
_cell.length_b   1.000
_cell.length_c   1.000
_cell.angle_alpha   90.00
_cell.angle_beta   90.00
_cell.angle_gamma   90.00
#
_symmetry.space_group_name_H-M   'P 1'
#
loop_
_entity.id
_entity.type
_entity.pdbx_description
1 polymer ?
#
loop_
_entity_poly.entity_id
_entity_poly.type
_entity_poly.pdbx_seq_one_letter_code
_entity_poly.pdbx_strand_id
1 'polypeptide(L)'
;MRAASSVLDMGTGGGEQLLRLLDVSGTSTARMRVVATEGWPPNVPVARAALEPRGVVVVEHDPDRGVALPLADASVDLVTNRHEAYDVRDLARVLGPGGALLTQQVGSRDAEQTRAWFGTPQPRPWTLEVAAEALGQAGLVVEDGAEAVGAYRFESVTVLLRYFSHVSWDLPPGFRPEDHVAVLGDLHALAVRGEPVELTHHRWWLRAAKP
;
A
#
# COMPACT_ATOMS: atom_id res chain seq x y z
N MET A 1 4.38 16.57 -6.98
CA MET A 1 5.81 16.51 -7.30
C MET A 1 6.38 17.80 -7.92
N ARG A 2 5.74 18.45 -8.88
CA ARG A 2 6.35 19.63 -9.58
C ARG A 2 6.74 20.81 -8.68
N ALA A 3 6.11 20.96 -7.53
CA ALA A 3 6.40 22.04 -6.57
C ALA A 3 7.23 21.60 -5.36
N ALA A 4 7.45 20.30 -5.18
CA ALA A 4 8.22 19.77 -4.05
C ALA A 4 9.72 19.83 -4.33
N SER A 5 10.50 20.20 -3.33
CA SER A 5 11.96 20.18 -3.33
C SER A 5 12.53 18.92 -2.65
N SER A 6 11.72 18.28 -1.80
CA SER A 6 12.07 17.05 -1.08
C SER A 6 10.89 16.07 -1.08
N VAL A 7 11.11 14.85 -1.57
CA VAL A 7 10.09 13.81 -1.71
C VAL A 7 10.55 12.54 -1.01
N LEU A 8 9.65 11.94 -0.25
CA LEU A 8 9.77 10.58 0.29
C LEU A 8 8.74 9.68 -0.42
N ASP A 9 9.20 8.59 -1.02
CA ASP A 9 8.33 7.51 -1.54
C ASP A 9 8.46 6.29 -0.62
N MET A 10 7.36 5.91 0.04
CA MET A 10 7.35 4.83 1.02
C MET A 10 6.86 3.53 0.38
N GLY A 11 7.58 2.43 0.66
CA GLY A 11 7.25 1.11 0.12
C GLY A 11 7.38 1.09 -1.40
N THR A 12 8.54 1.51 -1.91
CA THR A 12 8.74 1.76 -3.35
C THR A 12 8.68 0.49 -4.22
N GLY A 13 8.75 -0.70 -3.61
CA GLY A 13 8.82 -1.97 -4.33
C GLY A 13 10.09 -2.05 -5.17
N GLY A 14 9.95 -2.40 -6.45
CA GLY A 14 11.05 -2.35 -7.43
C GLY A 14 11.37 -0.94 -7.95
N GLY A 15 10.61 0.08 -7.56
CA GLY A 15 10.81 1.47 -7.99
C GLY A 15 10.03 1.89 -9.25
N GLU A 16 9.27 1.00 -9.87
CA GLU A 16 8.62 1.23 -11.17
C GLU A 16 7.64 2.41 -11.12
N GLN A 17 6.85 2.51 -10.04
CA GLN A 17 5.87 3.58 -9.91
C GLN A 17 6.53 4.93 -9.66
N LEU A 18 7.57 4.96 -8.82
CA LEU A 18 8.32 6.19 -8.59
C LEU A 18 8.99 6.68 -9.88
N LEU A 19 9.62 5.78 -10.64
CA LEU A 19 10.20 6.12 -11.96
C LEU A 19 9.15 6.71 -12.88
N ARG A 20 7.99 6.08 -12.99
CA ARG A 20 6.87 6.58 -13.79
C ARG A 20 6.41 7.97 -13.34
N LEU A 21 6.30 8.21 -12.02
CA LEU A 21 5.93 9.51 -11.49
C LEU A 21 6.98 10.59 -11.79
N LEU A 22 8.26 10.26 -11.70
CA LEU A 22 9.36 11.15 -12.08
C LEU A 22 9.29 11.50 -13.56
N ASP A 23 9.08 10.53 -14.44
CA ASP A 23 9.00 10.74 -15.90
C ASP A 23 7.78 11.61 -16.28
N VAL A 24 6.59 11.30 -15.74
CA VAL A 24 5.36 12.07 -16.01
C VAL A 24 5.42 13.48 -15.45
N SER A 25 6.06 13.65 -14.28
CA SER A 25 6.21 14.99 -13.70
C SER A 25 7.16 15.89 -14.49
N GLY A 26 8.04 15.31 -15.29
CA GLY A 26 9.12 16.02 -15.99
C GLY A 26 10.10 16.69 -15.04
N THR A 27 10.12 16.28 -13.76
CA THR A 27 10.95 16.89 -12.73
C THR A 27 12.32 16.21 -12.70
N SER A 28 13.37 17.01 -12.80
CA SER A 28 14.74 16.50 -12.67
C SER A 28 15.09 16.30 -11.18
N THR A 29 15.55 15.12 -10.83
CA THR A 29 16.10 14.81 -9.49
C THR A 29 17.34 15.64 -9.15
N ALA A 30 17.98 16.29 -10.14
CA ALA A 30 19.07 17.24 -9.89
C ALA A 30 18.64 18.49 -9.11
N ARG A 31 17.32 18.77 -9.07
CA ARG A 31 16.76 19.93 -8.34
C ARG A 31 15.83 19.53 -7.20
N MET A 32 15.63 18.23 -6.98
CA MET A 32 14.71 17.68 -6.00
C MET A 32 15.40 16.52 -5.29
N ARG A 33 15.45 16.57 -3.96
CA ARG A 33 15.90 15.44 -3.17
C ARG A 33 14.81 14.39 -3.14
N VAL A 34 15.11 13.18 -3.60
CA VAL A 34 14.17 12.05 -3.55
C VAL A 34 14.77 10.94 -2.72
N VAL A 35 14.02 10.50 -1.72
CA VAL A 35 14.32 9.32 -0.91
C VAL A 35 13.21 8.31 -1.14
N ALA A 36 13.57 7.06 -1.33
CA ALA A 36 12.64 5.94 -1.40
C ALA A 36 12.94 4.96 -0.26
N THR A 37 11.90 4.45 0.42
CA THR A 37 12.06 3.38 1.41
C THR A 37 11.52 2.07 0.86
N GLU A 38 12.15 0.96 1.27
CA GLU A 38 11.70 -0.40 0.97
C GLU A 38 12.02 -1.31 2.16
N GLY A 39 10.99 -2.02 2.65
CA GLY A 39 11.11 -2.87 3.85
C GLY A 39 11.34 -4.34 3.54
N TRP A 40 10.96 -4.81 2.35
CA TRP A 40 11.13 -6.21 2.01
C TRP A 40 12.52 -6.49 1.42
N PRO A 41 13.39 -7.24 2.14
CA PRO A 41 14.80 -7.38 1.75
C PRO A 41 15.06 -7.80 0.30
N PRO A 42 14.27 -8.70 -0.33
CA PRO A 42 14.47 -9.06 -1.74
C PRO A 42 14.27 -7.90 -2.72
N ASN A 43 13.42 -6.91 -2.40
CA ASN A 43 13.16 -5.75 -3.25
C ASN A 43 14.23 -4.67 -3.12
N VAL A 44 14.91 -4.55 -1.99
CA VAL A 44 15.89 -3.48 -1.74
C VAL A 44 16.97 -3.40 -2.84
N PRO A 45 17.63 -4.50 -3.24
CA PRO A 45 18.62 -4.43 -4.33
C PRO A 45 17.98 -4.10 -5.68
N VAL A 46 16.73 -4.51 -5.94
CA VAL A 46 15.99 -4.19 -7.17
C VAL A 46 15.70 -2.69 -7.22
N ALA A 47 15.18 -2.13 -6.13
CA ALA A 47 14.91 -0.69 -6.01
C ALA A 47 16.18 0.14 -6.20
N ARG A 48 17.30 -0.25 -5.56
CA ARG A 48 18.59 0.43 -5.73
C ARG A 48 19.05 0.41 -7.18
N ALA A 49 19.04 -0.74 -7.82
CA ALA A 49 19.45 -0.86 -9.22
C ALA A 49 18.60 0.01 -10.16
N ALA A 50 17.30 0.16 -9.88
CA ALA A 50 16.38 0.95 -10.70
C ALA A 50 16.46 2.46 -10.41
N LEU A 51 16.59 2.85 -9.14
CA LEU A 51 16.36 4.22 -8.69
C LEU A 51 17.64 5.04 -8.49
N GLU A 52 18.74 4.43 -8.00
CA GLU A 52 19.99 5.17 -7.75
C GLU A 52 20.61 5.81 -9.01
N PRO A 53 20.55 5.17 -10.21
CA PRO A 53 21.00 5.83 -11.45
C PRO A 53 20.19 7.09 -11.80
N ARG A 54 19.01 7.25 -11.24
CA ARG A 54 18.14 8.42 -11.39
C ARG A 54 18.33 9.46 -10.27
N GLY A 55 19.33 9.28 -9.41
CA GLY A 55 19.63 10.18 -8.31
C GLY A 55 18.67 10.07 -7.10
N VAL A 56 17.97 8.97 -6.97
CA VAL A 56 17.11 8.65 -5.80
C VAL A 56 17.94 7.90 -4.77
N VAL A 57 17.84 8.30 -3.50
CA VAL A 57 18.47 7.57 -2.38
C VAL A 57 17.53 6.48 -1.91
N VAL A 58 17.95 5.22 -1.97
CA VAL A 58 17.14 4.07 -1.49
C VAL A 58 17.60 3.65 -0.10
N VAL A 59 16.67 3.67 0.86
CA VAL A 59 16.89 3.32 2.26
C VAL A 59 16.09 2.07 2.60
N GLU A 60 16.73 1.07 3.18
CA GLU A 60 16.03 -0.07 3.76
C GLU A 60 15.32 0.37 5.03
N HIS A 61 13.99 0.27 5.05
CA HIS A 61 13.16 0.64 6.18
C HIS A 61 11.87 -0.17 6.16
N ASP A 62 11.66 -0.92 7.21
CA ASP A 62 10.48 -1.74 7.44
C ASP A 62 9.66 -1.10 8.59
N PRO A 63 8.50 -0.49 8.30
CA PRO A 63 7.69 0.18 9.30
C PRO A 63 7.14 -0.78 10.38
N ASP A 64 7.00 -2.06 10.07
CA ASP A 64 6.51 -3.07 11.01
C ASP A 64 7.51 -3.38 12.13
N ARG A 65 8.76 -2.98 11.97
CA ARG A 65 9.79 -3.09 13.03
C ARG A 65 9.69 -1.99 14.10
N GLY A 66 8.78 -1.04 13.95
CA GLY A 66 8.62 0.07 14.91
C GLY A 66 9.81 1.02 14.99
N VAL A 67 10.63 1.07 13.94
CA VAL A 67 11.76 1.99 13.84
C VAL A 67 11.30 3.24 13.09
N ALA A 68 11.64 4.42 13.61
CA ALA A 68 11.30 5.67 12.94
C ALA A 68 11.99 5.82 11.58
N LEU A 69 11.35 6.56 10.68
CA LEU A 69 11.93 6.93 9.38
C LEU A 69 13.30 7.61 9.58
N PRO A 70 14.33 7.18 8.85
CA PRO A 70 15.70 7.73 9.00
C PRO A 70 15.84 9.09 8.30
N LEU A 71 14.91 9.99 8.60
CA LEU A 71 14.81 11.35 8.05
C LEU A 71 14.70 12.35 9.20
N ALA A 72 15.27 13.53 8.99
CA ALA A 72 15.17 14.62 9.96
C ALA A 72 13.73 15.16 10.04
N ASP A 73 13.41 15.79 11.15
CA ASP A 73 12.15 16.49 11.36
C ASP A 73 11.98 17.59 10.31
N ALA A 74 10.75 17.78 9.84
CA ALA A 74 10.36 18.81 8.88
C ALA A 74 11.25 18.88 7.63
N SER A 75 11.72 17.73 7.12
CA SER A 75 12.69 17.65 6.02
C SER A 75 12.11 17.22 4.69
N VAL A 76 10.78 16.98 4.63
CA VAL A 76 10.08 16.44 3.45
C VAL A 76 8.89 17.33 3.10
N ASP A 77 8.77 17.72 1.82
CA ASP A 77 7.64 18.49 1.29
C ASP A 77 6.49 17.61 0.80
N LEU A 78 6.82 16.39 0.34
CA LEU A 78 5.83 15.45 -0.18
C LEU A 78 6.18 14.03 0.23
N VAL A 79 5.23 13.34 0.83
CA VAL A 79 5.27 11.89 1.01
C VAL A 79 4.29 11.24 0.04
N THR A 80 4.78 10.27 -0.73
CA THR A 80 3.95 9.33 -1.49
C THR A 80 4.03 7.96 -0.83
N ASN A 81 2.87 7.32 -0.68
CA ASN A 81 2.77 6.00 -0.08
C ASN A 81 1.72 5.19 -0.82
N ARG A 82 2.06 3.97 -1.19
CA ARG A 82 1.12 3.08 -1.85
C ARG A 82 1.21 1.69 -1.24
N HIS A 83 0.17 1.34 -0.47
CA HIS A 83 0.01 0.03 0.18
C HIS A 83 1.09 -0.30 1.24
N GLU A 84 1.88 0.67 1.66
CA GLU A 84 2.86 0.50 2.74
C GLU A 84 2.26 0.95 4.08
N ALA A 85 2.58 0.22 5.14
CA ALA A 85 2.26 0.64 6.50
C ALA A 85 3.02 1.92 6.88
N TYR A 86 2.49 2.68 7.81
CA TYR A 86 3.15 3.88 8.32
C TYR A 86 2.71 4.23 9.73
N ASP A 87 3.61 4.85 10.49
CA ASP A 87 3.27 5.53 11.73
C ASP A 87 2.87 6.98 11.41
N VAL A 88 1.65 7.38 11.79
CA VAL A 88 1.10 8.71 11.49
C VAL A 88 1.87 9.83 12.19
N ARG A 89 2.43 9.57 13.38
CA ARG A 89 3.21 10.56 14.13
C ARG A 89 4.57 10.76 13.49
N ASP A 90 5.15 9.68 12.99
CA ASP A 90 6.44 9.74 12.29
C ASP A 90 6.31 10.45 10.94
N LEU A 91 5.21 10.21 10.20
CA LEU A 91 4.86 11.00 9.02
C LEU A 91 4.72 12.49 9.34
N ALA A 92 3.95 12.83 10.38
CA ALA A 92 3.79 14.21 10.81
C ALA A 92 5.13 14.85 11.25
N ARG A 93 6.05 14.07 11.81
CA ARG A 93 7.39 14.52 12.19
C ARG A 93 8.23 14.91 10.98
N VAL A 94 8.31 14.05 9.97
CA VAL A 94 9.18 14.26 8.80
C VAL A 94 8.64 15.29 7.82
N LEU A 95 7.31 15.45 7.73
CA LEU A 95 6.69 16.50 6.92
C LEU A 95 7.01 17.88 7.47
N GLY A 96 7.48 18.78 6.60
CA GLY A 96 7.63 20.21 6.89
C GLY A 96 6.29 20.94 6.87
N PRO A 97 6.23 22.17 7.41
CA PRO A 97 5.05 23.05 7.27
C PRO A 97 4.69 23.23 5.78
N GLY A 98 3.41 23.11 5.45
CA GLY A 98 2.93 23.10 4.07
C GLY A 98 3.21 21.82 3.30
N GLY A 99 3.89 20.84 3.90
CA GLY A 99 4.14 19.52 3.30
C GLY A 99 2.89 18.67 3.19
N ALA A 100 2.86 17.75 2.24
CA ALA A 100 1.70 16.92 1.95
C ALA A 100 2.01 15.42 1.97
N LEU A 101 1.02 14.64 2.42
CA LEU A 101 0.95 13.20 2.24
C LEU A 101 -0.05 12.89 1.12
N LEU A 102 0.32 12.01 0.21
CA LEU A 102 -0.58 11.33 -0.70
C LEU A 102 -0.44 9.82 -0.50
N THR A 103 -1.49 9.18 -0.02
CA THR A 103 -1.47 7.73 0.21
C THR A 103 -2.65 7.03 -0.45
N GLN A 104 -2.40 5.83 -0.96
CA GLN A 104 -3.41 4.86 -1.40
C GLN A 104 -3.23 3.57 -0.61
N GLN A 105 -4.34 3.01 -0.10
CA GLN A 105 -4.29 1.86 0.77
C GLN A 105 -5.31 0.78 0.39
N VAL A 106 -5.02 -0.44 0.85
CA VAL A 106 -5.95 -1.56 0.86
C VAL A 106 -6.79 -1.43 2.12
N GLY A 107 -8.12 -1.39 1.97
CA GLY A 107 -9.03 -1.28 3.10
C GLY A 107 -9.31 -2.62 3.76
N SER A 108 -9.78 -2.60 5.01
CA SER A 108 -10.01 -3.79 5.84
C SER A 108 -11.13 -4.72 5.37
N ARG A 109 -11.87 -4.33 4.32
CA ARG A 109 -12.88 -5.19 3.67
C ARG A 109 -12.34 -5.94 2.45
N ASP A 110 -11.08 -5.71 2.09
CA ASP A 110 -10.47 -6.44 0.98
C ASP A 110 -10.51 -7.95 1.26
N ALA A 111 -10.83 -8.74 0.25
CA ALA A 111 -10.96 -10.20 0.34
C ALA A 111 -11.81 -10.70 1.54
N GLU A 112 -12.81 -9.93 2.01
CA GLU A 112 -13.58 -10.24 3.23
C GLU A 112 -14.26 -11.61 3.20
N GLN A 113 -14.51 -12.18 2.03
CA GLN A 113 -15.08 -13.53 1.88
C GLN A 113 -14.18 -14.63 2.41
N THR A 114 -12.86 -14.44 2.42
CA THR A 114 -11.89 -15.44 2.94
C THR A 114 -12.13 -15.76 4.41
N ARG A 115 -12.76 -14.86 5.16
CA ARG A 115 -13.15 -15.09 6.56
C ARG A 115 -14.18 -16.22 6.68
N ALA A 116 -15.22 -16.17 5.84
CA ALA A 116 -16.25 -17.19 5.81
C ALA A 116 -15.76 -18.47 5.12
N TRP A 117 -14.92 -18.35 4.11
CA TRP A 117 -14.44 -19.48 3.32
C TRP A 117 -13.35 -20.28 4.05
N PHE A 118 -12.40 -19.58 4.66
CA PHE A 118 -11.17 -20.18 5.13
C PHE A 118 -10.83 -19.87 6.59
N GLY A 119 -11.66 -19.06 7.26
CA GLY A 119 -11.39 -18.67 8.65
C GLY A 119 -10.29 -17.63 8.79
N THR A 120 -10.04 -16.83 7.76
CA THR A 120 -9.07 -15.72 7.83
C THR A 120 -9.43 -14.78 8.99
N PRO A 121 -8.48 -14.39 9.84
CA PRO A 121 -8.74 -13.48 10.94
C PRO A 121 -9.31 -12.13 10.48
N GLN A 122 -10.19 -11.55 11.28
CA GLN A 122 -10.69 -10.20 11.04
C GLN A 122 -9.54 -9.19 11.22
N PRO A 123 -9.17 -8.39 10.21
CA PRO A 123 -8.18 -7.34 10.37
C PRO A 123 -8.73 -6.21 11.25
N ARG A 124 -7.84 -5.39 11.79
CA ARG A 124 -8.25 -4.13 12.40
C ARG A 124 -8.94 -3.25 11.35
N PRO A 125 -9.95 -2.47 11.74
CA PRO A 125 -10.56 -1.52 10.81
C PRO A 125 -9.50 -0.60 10.20
N TRP A 126 -9.46 -0.57 8.87
CA TRP A 126 -8.58 0.29 8.09
C TRP A 126 -9.36 0.84 6.90
N THR A 127 -9.97 2.00 7.13
CA THR A 127 -10.85 2.71 6.19
C THR A 127 -10.34 4.13 6.02
N LEU A 128 -10.85 4.83 5.03
CA LEU A 128 -10.56 6.26 4.84
C LEU A 128 -10.86 7.07 6.12
N GLU A 129 -11.99 6.80 6.78
CA GLU A 129 -12.41 7.48 8.01
C GLU A 129 -11.42 7.26 9.15
N VAL A 130 -11.03 6.00 9.41
CA VAL A 130 -10.05 5.64 10.45
C VAL A 130 -8.70 6.31 10.20
N ALA A 131 -8.25 6.29 8.93
CA ALA A 131 -6.99 6.94 8.55
C ALA A 131 -7.05 8.45 8.70
N ALA A 132 -8.16 9.09 8.30
CA ALA A 132 -8.38 10.52 8.42
C ALA A 132 -8.38 10.97 9.88
N GLU A 133 -9.05 10.22 10.77
CA GLU A 133 -9.05 10.49 12.20
C GLU A 133 -7.64 10.40 12.79
N ALA A 134 -6.90 9.33 12.49
CA ALA A 134 -5.54 9.14 12.98
C ALA A 134 -4.57 10.24 12.52
N LEU A 135 -4.67 10.66 11.25
CA LEU A 135 -3.88 11.77 10.71
C LEU A 135 -4.25 13.11 11.38
N GLY A 136 -5.54 13.36 11.62
CA GLY A 136 -6.01 14.53 12.34
C GLY A 136 -5.46 14.60 13.77
N GLN A 137 -5.45 13.47 14.48
CA GLN A 137 -4.85 13.38 15.82
C GLN A 137 -3.33 13.62 15.83
N ALA A 138 -2.65 13.37 14.70
CA ALA A 138 -1.23 13.69 14.52
C ALA A 138 -0.98 15.13 14.01
N GLY A 139 -2.02 15.95 13.86
CA GLY A 139 -1.91 17.35 13.45
C GLY A 139 -1.87 17.57 11.93
N LEU A 140 -2.24 16.58 11.14
CA LEU A 140 -2.39 16.71 9.69
C LEU A 140 -3.86 16.99 9.33
N VAL A 141 -4.07 17.78 8.30
CA VAL A 141 -5.42 18.11 7.78
C VAL A 141 -5.68 17.31 6.51
N VAL A 142 -6.69 16.44 6.53
CA VAL A 142 -7.13 15.73 5.32
C VAL A 142 -7.89 16.71 4.44
N GLU A 143 -7.42 16.90 3.21
CA GLU A 143 -7.97 17.87 2.26
C GLU A 143 -8.86 17.21 1.21
N ASP A 144 -8.57 15.94 0.87
CA ASP A 144 -9.29 15.21 -0.17
C ASP A 144 -9.09 13.70 0.04
N GLY A 145 -10.00 12.90 -0.47
CA GLY A 145 -9.92 11.45 -0.42
C GLY A 145 -11.16 10.78 -0.97
N ALA A 146 -11.01 9.53 -1.34
CA ALA A 146 -12.12 8.69 -1.77
C ALA A 146 -11.90 7.24 -1.38
N GLU A 147 -12.99 6.55 -1.13
CA GLU A 147 -13.04 5.13 -0.81
C GLU A 147 -13.94 4.41 -1.80
N ALA A 148 -13.51 3.26 -2.28
CA ALA A 148 -14.23 2.46 -3.24
C ALA A 148 -14.24 0.99 -2.83
N VAL A 149 -15.41 0.38 -2.92
CA VAL A 149 -15.62 -1.05 -2.76
C VAL A 149 -16.12 -1.61 -4.09
N GLY A 150 -15.45 -2.62 -4.59
CA GLY A 150 -15.77 -3.32 -5.83
C GLY A 150 -15.57 -4.82 -5.66
N ALA A 151 -15.38 -5.54 -6.76
CA ALA A 151 -15.11 -6.95 -6.73
C ALA A 151 -14.03 -7.36 -7.74
N TYR A 152 -13.13 -8.24 -7.32
CA TYR A 152 -12.37 -9.10 -8.22
C TYR A 152 -13.25 -10.26 -8.64
N ARG A 153 -13.18 -10.65 -9.90
CA ARG A 153 -13.93 -11.76 -10.46
C ARG A 153 -12.98 -12.80 -11.02
N PHE A 154 -13.14 -14.02 -10.56
CA PHE A 154 -12.30 -15.14 -10.94
C PHE A 154 -13.15 -16.13 -11.73
N GLU A 155 -12.67 -16.51 -12.91
CA GLU A 155 -13.35 -17.46 -13.80
C GLU A 155 -13.29 -18.91 -13.29
N SER A 156 -12.36 -19.19 -12.38
CA SER A 156 -12.19 -20.52 -11.78
C SER A 156 -11.49 -20.46 -10.43
N VAL A 157 -11.69 -21.51 -9.63
CA VAL A 157 -10.97 -21.72 -8.37
C VAL A 157 -9.45 -21.79 -8.58
N THR A 158 -9.00 -22.35 -9.71
CA THR A 158 -7.56 -22.41 -10.03
C THR A 158 -6.97 -21.00 -10.18
N VAL A 159 -7.67 -20.09 -10.85
CA VAL A 159 -7.24 -18.69 -10.99
C VAL A 159 -7.27 -17.97 -9.63
N LEU A 160 -8.29 -18.22 -8.81
CA LEU A 160 -8.38 -17.71 -7.44
C LEU A 160 -7.19 -18.18 -6.58
N LEU A 161 -6.88 -19.48 -6.58
CA LEU A 161 -5.76 -20.02 -5.81
C LEU A 161 -4.41 -19.49 -6.31
N ARG A 162 -4.27 -19.28 -7.61
CA ARG A 162 -3.10 -18.63 -8.19
C ARG A 162 -2.97 -17.17 -7.73
N TYR A 163 -4.08 -16.43 -7.66
CA TYR A 163 -4.09 -15.09 -7.08
C TYR A 163 -3.57 -15.13 -5.63
N PHE A 164 -4.09 -16.02 -4.80
CA PHE A 164 -3.66 -16.16 -3.41
C PHE A 164 -2.18 -16.59 -3.25
N SER A 165 -1.58 -17.24 -4.24
CA SER A 165 -0.14 -17.51 -4.19
C SER A 165 0.74 -16.24 -4.24
N HIS A 166 0.17 -15.12 -4.71
CA HIS A 166 0.83 -13.81 -4.74
C HIS A 166 0.43 -12.89 -3.59
N VAL A 167 -0.73 -13.14 -2.97
CA VAL A 167 -1.29 -12.33 -1.87
C VAL A 167 -1.68 -13.23 -0.69
N SER A 168 -0.72 -14.00 -0.23
CA SER A 168 -0.92 -15.03 0.80
C SER A 168 -1.38 -14.47 2.15
N TRP A 169 -1.20 -13.17 2.40
CA TRP A 169 -1.69 -12.49 3.60
C TRP A 169 -3.23 -12.35 3.66
N ASP A 170 -3.94 -12.56 2.55
CA ASP A 170 -5.40 -12.63 2.50
C ASP A 170 -5.96 -13.99 2.97
N LEU A 171 -5.08 -14.93 3.31
CA LEU A 171 -5.41 -16.27 3.79
C LEU A 171 -5.01 -16.45 5.25
N PRO A 172 -5.63 -17.42 5.97
CA PRO A 172 -5.19 -17.74 7.32
C PRO A 172 -3.76 -18.30 7.32
N PRO A 173 -2.99 -18.06 8.40
CA PRO A 173 -1.67 -18.67 8.54
C PRO A 173 -1.71 -20.20 8.37
N GLY A 174 -0.80 -20.74 7.56
CA GLY A 174 -0.73 -22.17 7.30
C GLY A 174 -1.82 -22.73 6.38
N PHE A 175 -2.52 -21.86 5.64
CA PHE A 175 -3.54 -22.29 4.68
C PHE A 175 -3.05 -23.39 3.74
N ARG A 176 -3.86 -24.43 3.60
CA ARG A 176 -3.66 -25.53 2.66
C ARG A 176 -4.96 -25.80 1.93
N PRO A 177 -4.99 -25.81 0.61
CA PRO A 177 -6.21 -26.08 -0.16
C PRO A 177 -6.90 -27.39 0.21
N GLU A 178 -6.11 -28.41 0.61
CA GLU A 178 -6.59 -29.74 0.98
C GLU A 178 -7.51 -29.69 2.22
N ASP A 179 -7.31 -28.73 3.10
CA ASP A 179 -8.09 -28.56 4.32
C ASP A 179 -9.46 -27.88 4.05
N HIS A 180 -9.66 -27.34 2.82
CA HIS A 180 -10.83 -26.56 2.43
C HIS A 180 -11.56 -27.12 1.20
N VAL A 181 -11.45 -28.42 0.93
CA VAL A 181 -11.99 -29.08 -0.29
C VAL A 181 -13.49 -28.82 -0.48
N ALA A 182 -14.28 -28.83 0.59
CA ALA A 182 -15.73 -28.58 0.50
C ALA A 182 -16.03 -27.17 -0.04
N VAL A 183 -15.45 -26.15 0.57
CA VAL A 183 -15.63 -24.73 0.15
C VAL A 183 -15.10 -24.52 -1.27
N LEU A 184 -13.92 -25.05 -1.57
CA LEU A 184 -13.34 -24.94 -2.92
C LEU A 184 -14.20 -25.66 -3.97
N GLY A 185 -14.85 -26.78 -3.58
CA GLY A 185 -15.83 -27.50 -4.42
C GLY A 185 -17.07 -26.66 -4.71
N ASP A 186 -17.61 -25.98 -3.68
CA ASP A 186 -18.76 -25.07 -3.85
C ASP A 186 -18.42 -23.89 -4.77
N LEU A 187 -17.25 -23.26 -4.57
CA LEU A 187 -16.76 -22.19 -5.43
C LEU A 187 -16.51 -22.66 -6.87
N HIS A 188 -16.01 -23.91 -7.05
CA HIS A 188 -15.86 -24.51 -8.36
C HIS A 188 -17.21 -24.73 -9.04
N ALA A 189 -18.22 -25.18 -8.29
CA ALA A 189 -19.58 -25.37 -8.81
C ALA A 189 -20.21 -24.06 -9.29
N LEU A 190 -19.95 -22.92 -8.63
CA LEU A 190 -20.33 -21.58 -9.13
C LEU A 190 -19.68 -21.31 -10.49
N ALA A 191 -18.37 -21.48 -10.60
CA ALA A 191 -17.64 -21.22 -11.83
C ALA A 191 -18.11 -22.11 -13.00
N VAL A 192 -18.42 -23.39 -12.75
CA VAL A 192 -18.97 -24.33 -13.77
C VAL A 192 -20.33 -23.86 -14.30
N ARG A 193 -21.13 -23.19 -13.47
CA ARG A 193 -22.42 -22.60 -13.88
C ARG A 193 -22.26 -21.26 -14.61
N GLY A 194 -21.01 -20.77 -14.80
CA GLY A 194 -20.73 -19.47 -15.40
C GLY A 194 -20.92 -18.29 -14.44
N GLU A 195 -21.06 -18.57 -13.15
CA GLU A 195 -21.10 -17.56 -12.10
C GLU A 195 -19.67 -17.26 -11.61
N PRO A 196 -19.20 -16.00 -11.63
CA PRO A 196 -17.84 -15.70 -11.19
C PRO A 196 -17.68 -15.91 -9.70
N VAL A 197 -16.51 -16.39 -9.28
CA VAL A 197 -16.11 -16.32 -7.87
C VAL A 197 -15.66 -14.90 -7.57
N GLU A 198 -16.34 -14.24 -6.64
CA GLU A 198 -16.07 -12.84 -6.33
C GLU A 198 -15.33 -12.68 -5.00
N LEU A 199 -14.31 -11.82 -4.98
CA LEU A 199 -13.69 -11.26 -3.78
C LEU A 199 -13.92 -9.76 -3.72
N THR A 200 -14.24 -9.25 -2.56
CA THR A 200 -14.32 -7.81 -2.33
C THR A 200 -12.97 -7.16 -2.62
N HIS A 201 -13.01 -6.12 -3.40
CA HIS A 201 -11.91 -5.19 -3.65
C HIS A 201 -12.20 -3.92 -2.87
N HIS A 202 -11.36 -3.57 -1.90
CA HIS A 202 -11.54 -2.39 -1.07
C HIS A 202 -10.28 -1.52 -1.12
N ARG A 203 -10.42 -0.31 -1.67
CA ARG A 203 -9.32 0.66 -1.80
C ARG A 203 -9.79 2.02 -1.35
N TRP A 204 -8.87 2.76 -0.72
CA TRP A 204 -9.06 4.17 -0.45
C TRP A 204 -7.76 4.94 -0.70
N TRP A 205 -7.90 6.22 -0.95
CA TRP A 205 -6.78 7.14 -1.02
C TRP A 205 -7.15 8.43 -0.30
N LEU A 206 -6.15 9.15 0.17
CA LEU A 206 -6.32 10.49 0.70
C LEU A 206 -5.10 11.36 0.41
N ARG A 207 -5.37 12.66 0.45
CA ARG A 207 -4.38 13.72 0.53
C ARG A 207 -4.54 14.44 1.86
N ALA A 208 -3.43 14.57 2.60
CA ALA A 208 -3.39 15.35 3.83
C ALA A 208 -2.23 16.34 3.78
N ALA A 209 -2.37 17.47 4.44
CA ALA A 209 -1.34 18.49 4.54
C ALA A 209 -0.98 18.77 6.01
N LYS A 210 0.27 19.15 6.24
CA LYS A 210 0.73 19.71 7.50
C LYS A 210 0.56 21.23 7.45
N PRO A 211 -0.24 21.83 8.34
CA PRO A 211 -0.42 23.28 8.41
C PRO A 211 0.88 24.05 8.63
#